data_45a3c5a27a4d3f1d3ff119ce3ef7d1a9
#
_entry.id   45a3c5a27a4d3f1d3ff119ce3ef7d1a9
#
_cell.length_a   1.000
_cell.length_b   1.000
_cell.length_c   1.000
_cell.angle_alpha   90.00
_cell.angle_beta   90.00
_cell.angle_gamma   90.00
#
_symmetry.space_group_name_H-M   'P 1'
#
loop_
_entity.id
_entity.type
_entity.pdbx_description
1 polymer ?
#
loop_
_entity_poly.entity_id
_entity_poly.type
_entity_poly.pdbx_seq_one_letter_code
_entity_poly.pdbx_strand_id
1 'polypeptide(L)'
;MVREIVHDPMFLQRKSEDATQADLQTAQDLLDTLRANFDRCVGMAANMIGVAKRIIAINDNGKYLVMFNPEIISKFGEFETEEGCLSLDGERKTVRYKTIKVKYFNENFKQIKRSFSDFTAQIIQHEIDHCNGNCPRSEERRVGKECRSR
;
A
#
# COMPACT_ATOMS: atom_id res chain seq x y z
N MET A 1 5.48 14.21 10.67
CA MET A 1 5.28 13.74 12.06
C MET A 1 5.02 12.25 12.08
N VAL A 2 5.71 11.54 12.93
CA VAL A 2 5.51 10.10 13.07
C VAL A 2 4.15 9.83 13.72
N ARG A 3 3.39 8.89 13.15
CA ARG A 3 2.04 8.55 13.61
C ARG A 3 2.01 7.14 14.14
N GLU A 4 1.04 6.85 14.98
CA GLU A 4 0.84 5.50 15.48
C GLU A 4 0.24 4.60 14.41
N ILE A 5 0.67 3.34 14.40
CA ILE A 5 0.17 2.35 13.45
C ILE A 5 -1.22 1.87 13.89
N VAL A 6 -2.17 1.91 12.97
CA VAL A 6 -3.53 1.45 13.22
C VAL A 6 -3.58 -0.06 13.09
N HIS A 7 -4.24 -0.72 14.04
CA HIS A 7 -4.41 -2.17 14.05
C HIS A 7 -5.87 -2.60 13.95
N ASP A 8 -6.81 -1.66 13.83
CA ASP A 8 -8.23 -1.95 13.77
C ASP A 8 -8.61 -2.54 12.41
N PRO A 9 -8.95 -3.84 12.33
CA PRO A 9 -9.28 -4.46 11.05
C PRO A 9 -10.46 -3.81 10.34
N MET A 10 -11.43 -3.29 11.09
CA MET A 10 -12.59 -2.66 10.47
C MET A 10 -12.20 -1.38 9.75
N PHE A 11 -11.35 -0.56 10.36
CA PHE A 11 -10.86 0.65 9.70
C PHE A 11 -10.02 0.31 8.48
N LEU A 12 -9.14 -0.70 8.61
CA LEU A 12 -8.23 -1.08 7.53
C LEU A 12 -8.95 -1.70 6.33
N GLN A 13 -10.19 -2.17 6.52
CA GLN A 13 -10.99 -2.71 5.43
C GLN A 13 -11.79 -1.64 4.70
N ARG A 14 -11.76 -0.41 5.16
CA ARG A 14 -12.45 0.69 4.48
C ARG A 14 -11.71 1.06 3.20
N LYS A 15 -12.48 1.27 2.14
CA LYS A 15 -11.91 1.75 0.89
C LYS A 15 -11.51 3.21 1.06
N SER A 16 -10.29 3.54 0.69
CA SER A 16 -9.78 4.89 0.81
C SER A 16 -10.29 5.77 -0.33
N GLU A 17 -10.46 7.06 -0.02
CA GLU A 17 -10.89 8.05 -1.00
C GLU A 17 -9.68 8.63 -1.71
N ASP A 18 -9.93 9.24 -2.88
CA ASP A 18 -8.86 9.90 -3.61
C ASP A 18 -8.25 11.02 -2.78
N ALA A 19 -6.92 11.12 -2.88
CA ALA A 19 -6.18 12.19 -2.22
C ALA A 19 -6.13 13.42 -3.11
N THR A 20 -5.96 14.58 -2.48
CA THR A 20 -5.80 15.85 -3.18
C THR A 20 -4.56 16.56 -2.66
N GLN A 21 -4.26 17.72 -3.20
CA GLN A 21 -3.14 18.53 -2.70
C GLN A 21 -3.30 18.91 -1.24
N ALA A 22 -4.52 18.90 -0.72
CA ALA A 22 -4.75 19.16 0.71
C ALA A 22 -4.18 18.07 1.60
N ASP A 23 -3.83 16.92 1.03
CA ASP A 23 -3.32 15.76 1.78
C ASP A 23 -1.80 15.66 1.80
N LEU A 24 -1.09 16.72 1.39
CA LEU A 24 0.38 16.69 1.39
C LEU A 24 0.97 16.46 2.78
N GLN A 25 0.35 17.03 3.81
CA GLN A 25 0.83 16.82 5.17
C GLN A 25 0.67 15.35 5.59
N THR A 26 -0.42 14.72 5.20
CA THR A 26 -0.63 13.29 5.46
C THR A 26 0.48 12.46 4.80
N ALA A 27 0.85 12.81 3.56
CA ALA A 27 1.92 12.12 2.86
C ALA A 27 3.25 12.28 3.59
N GLN A 28 3.52 13.46 4.12
CA GLN A 28 4.74 13.70 4.88
C GLN A 28 4.74 12.89 6.17
N ASP A 29 3.60 12.85 6.88
CA ASP A 29 3.47 12.05 8.09
C ASP A 29 3.68 10.56 7.80
N LEU A 30 3.13 10.10 6.66
CA LEU A 30 3.28 8.71 6.26
C LEU A 30 4.75 8.39 5.99
N LEU A 31 5.44 9.27 5.31
CA LEU A 31 6.86 9.09 5.01
C LEU A 31 7.69 9.08 6.30
N ASP A 32 7.40 10.00 7.22
CA ASP A 32 8.09 10.05 8.51
C ASP A 32 7.88 8.76 9.30
N THR A 33 6.64 8.25 9.28
CA THR A 33 6.30 7.02 9.99
C THR A 33 7.01 5.81 9.37
N LEU A 34 7.07 5.76 8.05
CA LEU A 34 7.76 4.69 7.34
C LEU A 34 9.25 4.70 7.70
N ARG A 35 9.87 5.88 7.69
CA ARG A 35 11.29 6.00 8.06
C ARG A 35 11.55 5.57 9.49
N ALA A 36 10.63 5.89 10.40
CA ALA A 36 10.76 5.50 11.81
C ALA A 36 10.66 3.99 11.99
N ASN A 37 10.07 3.28 11.03
CA ASN A 37 9.89 1.83 11.08
C ASN A 37 10.72 1.12 10.00
N PHE A 38 11.82 1.72 9.56
CA PHE A 38 12.59 1.22 8.43
C PHE A 38 13.11 -0.21 8.62
N ASP A 39 13.32 -0.61 9.87
CA ASP A 39 13.84 -1.94 10.19
C ASP A 39 12.77 -3.03 10.15
N ARG A 40 11.48 -2.65 10.06
CA ARG A 40 10.37 -3.60 10.09
C ARG A 40 9.42 -3.45 8.92
N CYS A 41 9.57 -2.40 8.12
CA CYS A 41 8.55 -2.07 7.13
C CYS A 41 9.18 -1.37 5.93
N VAL A 42 8.80 -1.81 4.73
CA VAL A 42 9.33 -1.25 3.48
C VAL A 42 8.27 -0.47 2.71
N GLY A 43 7.03 -0.45 3.19
CA GLY A 43 5.95 0.31 2.56
C GLY A 43 4.81 0.50 3.53
N MET A 44 4.03 1.56 3.33
CA MET A 44 2.85 1.86 4.14
C MET A 44 1.82 2.58 3.29
N ALA A 45 0.55 2.38 3.62
CA ALA A 45 -0.56 3.15 3.05
C ALA A 45 -1.11 4.07 4.14
N ALA A 46 -1.75 5.17 3.72
CA ALA A 46 -2.23 6.18 4.66
C ALA A 46 -3.25 5.65 5.66
N ASN A 47 -4.02 4.62 5.30
CA ASN A 47 -4.98 4.05 6.26
C ASN A 47 -4.26 3.42 7.45
N MET A 48 -2.99 3.03 7.30
CA MET A 48 -2.21 2.46 8.40
C MET A 48 -1.85 3.50 9.45
N ILE A 49 -1.98 4.79 9.14
CA ILE A 49 -1.81 5.87 10.12
C ILE A 49 -3.11 6.60 10.39
N GLY A 50 -4.24 5.98 10.05
CA GLY A 50 -5.57 6.48 10.42
C GLY A 50 -6.21 7.44 9.43
N VAL A 51 -5.70 7.52 8.20
CA VAL A 51 -6.25 8.42 7.19
C VAL A 51 -6.68 7.61 5.98
N ALA A 52 -8.00 7.62 5.70
CA ALA A 52 -8.55 6.80 4.61
C ALA A 52 -8.43 7.54 3.27
N LYS A 53 -7.19 7.79 2.84
CA LYS A 53 -6.87 8.44 1.57
C LYS A 53 -5.89 7.58 0.78
N ARG A 54 -5.99 7.66 -0.54
CA ARG A 54 -5.18 6.83 -1.44
C ARG A 54 -3.77 7.41 -1.57
N ILE A 55 -2.96 7.17 -0.56
CA ILE A 55 -1.56 7.61 -0.51
C ILE A 55 -0.74 6.43 -0.02
N ILE A 56 0.34 6.12 -0.73
CA ILE A 56 1.29 5.10 -0.27
C ILE A 56 2.69 5.68 -0.24
N ALA A 57 3.53 5.12 0.61
CA ALA A 57 4.95 5.44 0.66
C ALA A 57 5.72 4.14 0.65
N ILE A 58 6.79 4.07 -0.11
CA ILE A 58 7.61 2.87 -0.21
C ILE A 58 9.08 3.22 -0.13
N ASN A 59 9.86 2.22 0.28
CA ASN A 59 11.32 2.28 0.25
C ASN A 59 11.77 1.46 -0.96
N ASP A 60 12.15 2.16 -2.04
CA ASP A 60 12.59 1.53 -3.27
C ASP A 60 14.12 1.47 -3.26
N ASN A 61 14.67 0.39 -2.69
CA ASN A 61 16.12 0.16 -2.61
C ASN A 61 16.85 1.35 -1.97
N GLY A 62 16.29 1.88 -0.87
CA GLY A 62 16.89 2.98 -0.14
C GLY A 62 16.38 4.36 -0.53
N LYS A 63 15.61 4.45 -1.60
CA LYS A 63 14.97 5.70 -2.00
C LYS A 63 13.50 5.68 -1.60
N TYR A 64 13.07 6.68 -0.86
CA TYR A 64 11.68 6.77 -0.46
C TYR A 64 10.86 7.44 -1.55
N LEU A 65 9.70 6.86 -1.84
CA LEU A 65 8.82 7.31 -2.90
C LEU A 65 7.40 7.40 -2.36
N VAL A 66 6.73 8.53 -2.61
CA VAL A 66 5.33 8.73 -2.22
C VAL A 66 4.50 8.77 -3.49
N MET A 67 3.37 8.07 -3.47
CA MET A 67 2.43 8.04 -4.59
C MET A 67 1.05 8.45 -4.11
N PHE A 68 0.43 9.41 -4.81
CA PHE A 68 -0.95 9.81 -4.57
C PHE A 68 -1.83 9.17 -5.64
N ASN A 69 -2.93 8.56 -5.19
CA ASN A 69 -3.91 7.91 -6.07
C ASN A 69 -3.28 6.89 -7.03
N PRO A 70 -2.47 5.96 -6.49
CA PRO A 70 -1.81 4.97 -7.35
C PRO A 70 -2.83 4.02 -7.95
N GLU A 71 -2.61 3.67 -9.21
CA GLU A 71 -3.47 2.75 -9.95
C GLU A 71 -2.60 1.85 -10.82
N ILE A 72 -2.79 0.54 -10.72
CA ILE A 72 -2.08 -0.41 -11.56
C ILE A 72 -2.79 -0.47 -12.90
N ILE A 73 -2.10 -0.04 -13.96
CA ILE A 73 -2.68 -0.01 -15.31
C ILE A 73 -2.24 -1.19 -16.17
N SER A 74 -1.22 -1.93 -15.73
CA SER A 74 -0.74 -3.11 -16.45
C SER A 74 -0.01 -4.00 -15.45
N LYS A 75 -0.14 -5.31 -15.59
CA LYS A 75 0.52 -6.26 -14.68
C LYS A 75 0.78 -7.56 -15.40
N PHE A 76 1.86 -8.27 -14.97
CA PHE A 76 2.30 -9.45 -15.65
C PHE A 76 3.28 -10.27 -14.81
N GLY A 77 3.29 -11.57 -15.02
CA GLY A 77 4.15 -12.46 -14.29
C GLY A 77 3.59 -12.86 -12.93
N GLU A 78 2.42 -13.45 -12.93
CA GLU A 78 1.73 -13.86 -11.70
C GLU A 78 2.56 -14.87 -10.89
N PHE A 79 2.61 -14.69 -9.57
CA PHE A 79 3.25 -15.65 -8.67
C PHE A 79 2.60 -15.59 -7.29
N GLU A 80 2.72 -16.70 -6.55
CA GLU A 80 2.22 -16.77 -5.18
C GLU A 80 3.33 -16.45 -4.20
N THR A 81 2.98 -15.76 -3.11
CA THR A 81 3.94 -15.40 -2.08
C THR A 81 3.24 -15.24 -0.75
N GLU A 82 4.02 -15.08 0.31
CA GLU A 82 3.50 -14.77 1.64
C GLU A 82 3.99 -13.40 2.06
N GLU A 83 3.11 -12.61 2.66
CA GLU A 83 3.44 -11.25 3.06
C GLU A 83 2.97 -10.96 4.46
N GLY A 84 3.75 -10.16 5.19
CA GLY A 84 3.36 -9.63 6.47
C GLY A 84 2.98 -8.17 6.37
N CYS A 85 2.29 -7.67 7.38
CA CYS A 85 1.88 -6.27 7.46
C CYS A 85 2.06 -5.76 8.88
N LEU A 86 2.62 -4.56 9.03
CA LEU A 86 2.86 -3.98 10.34
C LEU A 86 1.57 -3.77 11.13
N SER A 87 0.45 -3.54 10.43
CA SER A 87 -0.87 -3.33 11.06
C SER A 87 -1.57 -4.63 11.46
N LEU A 88 -1.16 -5.77 10.90
CA LEU A 88 -1.82 -7.06 11.14
C LEU A 88 -0.76 -8.11 11.47
N ASP A 89 -1.08 -8.98 12.42
CA ASP A 89 -0.16 -10.03 12.85
C ASP A 89 -0.07 -11.15 11.81
N GLY A 90 1.11 -11.77 11.72
CA GLY A 90 1.33 -12.96 10.92
C GLY A 90 1.50 -12.64 9.44
N GLU A 91 1.79 -13.70 8.69
CA GLU A 91 1.94 -13.61 7.25
C GLU A 91 0.71 -14.20 6.56
N ARG A 92 0.42 -13.70 5.37
CA ARG A 92 -0.73 -14.13 4.57
C ARG A 92 -0.28 -14.50 3.18
N LYS A 93 -0.86 -15.57 2.65
CA LYS A 93 -0.62 -15.94 1.25
C LYS A 93 -1.38 -15.01 0.34
N THR A 94 -0.74 -14.65 -0.76
CA THR A 94 -1.35 -13.75 -1.75
C THR A 94 -0.73 -13.98 -3.11
N VAL A 95 -1.42 -13.48 -4.13
CA VAL A 95 -0.95 -13.51 -5.52
C VAL A 95 -0.43 -12.13 -5.87
N ARG A 96 0.76 -12.08 -6.45
CA ARG A 96 1.39 -10.84 -6.88
C ARG A 96 1.87 -10.97 -8.32
N TYR A 97 2.28 -9.86 -8.90
CA TYR A 97 2.80 -9.81 -10.27
C TYR A 97 4.23 -9.29 -10.24
N LYS A 98 5.10 -9.90 -11.05
CA LYS A 98 6.52 -9.55 -11.07
C LYS A 98 6.78 -8.18 -11.64
N THR A 99 5.95 -7.75 -12.59
CA THR A 99 6.11 -6.45 -13.23
C THR A 99 4.75 -5.75 -13.27
N ILE A 100 4.74 -4.49 -12.89
CA ILE A 100 3.52 -3.67 -12.95
C ILE A 100 3.85 -2.32 -13.54
N LYS A 101 2.84 -1.70 -14.15
CA LYS A 101 2.92 -0.31 -14.55
C LYS A 101 1.90 0.46 -13.73
N VAL A 102 2.34 1.53 -13.10
CA VAL A 102 1.51 2.30 -12.17
C VAL A 102 1.35 3.71 -12.68
N LYS A 103 0.11 4.20 -12.65
CA LYS A 103 -0.21 5.60 -12.86
C LYS A 103 -0.44 6.21 -11.48
N TYR A 104 0.25 7.30 -11.17
CA TYR A 104 0.10 7.95 -9.88
C TYR A 104 0.43 9.43 -10.01
N PHE A 105 0.17 10.19 -8.95
CA PHE A 105 0.56 11.60 -8.87
C PHE A 105 1.68 11.75 -7.86
N ASN A 106 2.68 12.55 -8.22
CA ASN A 106 3.81 12.82 -7.31
C ASN A 106 3.47 13.98 -6.35
N GLU A 107 4.45 14.42 -5.56
CA GLU A 107 4.23 15.47 -4.56
C GLU A 107 3.85 16.82 -5.17
N ASN A 108 4.15 17.02 -6.44
CA ASN A 108 3.74 18.22 -7.17
C ASN A 108 2.42 18.02 -7.89
N PHE A 109 1.75 16.91 -7.62
CA PHE A 109 0.49 16.49 -8.25
C PHE A 109 0.57 16.44 -9.77
N LYS A 110 1.74 16.04 -10.27
CA LYS A 110 1.92 15.72 -11.69
C LYS A 110 1.71 14.23 -11.87
N GLN A 111 0.97 13.88 -12.93
CA GLN A 111 0.70 12.49 -13.24
C GLN A 111 1.94 11.82 -13.81
N ILE A 112 2.28 10.67 -13.28
CA ILE A 112 3.43 9.89 -13.69
C ILE A 112 2.96 8.47 -14.00
N LYS A 113 3.51 7.89 -15.07
CA LYS A 113 3.32 6.47 -15.39
C LYS A 113 4.69 5.84 -15.36
N ARG A 114 4.85 4.80 -14.56
CA ARG A 114 6.15 4.19 -14.35
C ARG A 114 6.01 2.71 -14.12
N SER A 115 6.97 1.95 -14.64
CA SER A 115 7.01 0.50 -14.44
C SER A 115 7.92 0.14 -13.28
N PHE A 116 7.52 -0.88 -12.53
CA PHE A 116 8.28 -1.42 -11.40
C PHE A 116 8.32 -2.93 -11.52
N SER A 117 9.37 -3.53 -10.97
CA SER A 117 9.56 -4.97 -11.07
C SER A 117 10.00 -5.54 -9.72
N ASP A 118 9.86 -6.85 -9.59
CA ASP A 118 10.40 -7.65 -8.49
C ASP A 118 9.88 -7.17 -7.13
N PHE A 119 10.75 -7.00 -6.15
CA PHE A 119 10.30 -6.69 -4.80
C PHE A 119 9.62 -5.32 -4.70
N THR A 120 10.11 -4.32 -5.42
CA THR A 120 9.45 -3.01 -5.43
C THR A 120 8.04 -3.10 -5.95
N ALA A 121 7.82 -3.87 -7.02
CA ALA A 121 6.47 -4.09 -7.54
C ALA A 121 5.59 -4.80 -6.51
N GLN A 122 6.14 -5.74 -5.77
CA GLN A 122 5.40 -6.45 -4.74
C GLN A 122 4.96 -5.50 -3.63
N ILE A 123 5.86 -4.62 -3.16
CA ILE A 123 5.54 -3.63 -2.13
C ILE A 123 4.40 -2.73 -2.58
N ILE A 124 4.48 -2.22 -3.80
CA ILE A 124 3.46 -1.30 -4.32
C ILE A 124 2.10 -1.99 -4.38
N GLN A 125 2.05 -3.23 -4.85
CA GLN A 125 0.79 -3.98 -4.92
C GLN A 125 0.18 -4.18 -3.54
N HIS A 126 1.02 -4.51 -2.56
CA HIS A 126 0.57 -4.70 -1.19
C HIS A 126 -0.07 -3.40 -0.65
N GLU A 127 0.58 -2.26 -0.86
CA GLU A 127 0.08 -1.00 -0.33
C GLU A 127 -1.17 -0.52 -1.08
N ILE A 128 -1.27 -0.78 -2.37
CA ILE A 128 -2.48 -0.45 -3.13
C ILE A 128 -3.66 -1.27 -2.62
N ASP A 129 -3.43 -2.54 -2.25
CA ASP A 129 -4.49 -3.36 -1.65
C ASP A 129 -5.00 -2.70 -0.37
N HIS A 130 -4.13 -2.15 0.46
CA HIS A 130 -4.57 -1.42 1.65
C HIS A 130 -5.46 -0.24 1.30
N CYS A 131 -5.12 0.50 0.24
CA CYS A 131 -5.94 1.63 -0.21
C CYS A 131 -7.33 1.17 -0.63
N ASN A 132 -7.43 -0.03 -1.17
CA ASN A 132 -8.70 -0.60 -1.63
C ASN A 132 -9.48 -1.30 -0.52
N GLY A 133 -8.92 -1.30 0.70
CA GLY A 133 -9.52 -2.02 1.82
C GLY A 133 -9.30 -3.52 1.76
N ASN A 134 -8.41 -3.98 0.90
CA ASN A 134 -8.11 -5.40 0.72
C ASN A 134 -6.91 -5.78 1.57
N CYS A 135 -7.16 -6.07 2.83
CA CYS A 135 -6.09 -6.55 3.69
C CYS A 135 -5.74 -7.97 3.28
N PRO A 136 -4.46 -8.27 3.03
CA PRO A 136 -4.09 -9.66 2.71
C PRO A 136 -4.52 -10.59 3.83
N ARG A 137 -5.35 -11.61 3.49
CA ARG A 137 -5.83 -12.59 4.45
C ARG A 137 -5.66 -13.98 3.89
N SER A 138 -5.29 -14.84 4.74
CA SER A 138 -5.39 -16.23 4.39
C SER A 138 -6.84 -16.57 4.24
N GLU A 139 -7.61 -16.87 3.86
CA GLU A 139 -8.83 -17.08 3.91
C GLU A 139 -9.77 -17.32 4.01
N GLU A 140 -9.85 -17.21 4.33
CA GLU A 140 -10.94 -17.34 4.56
C GLU A 140 -11.87 -16.97 3.79
N ARG A 141 -11.83 -16.76 3.20
CA ARG A 141 -12.41 -16.43 2.57
C ARG A 141 -13.07 -16.83 2.03
N ARG A 142 -13.22 -17.01 2.06
CA ARG A 142 -13.79 -17.23 1.74
C ARG A 142 -14.62 -17.12 1.45
N VAL A 143 -14.83 -17.07 1.36
CA VAL A 143 -15.48 -16.79 1.23
C VAL A 143 -15.87 -16.22 0.87
N GLY A 144 -15.91 -16.05 0.69
CA GLY A 144 -16.02 -15.33 0.30
C GLY A 144 -15.98 -14.69 0.30
N LYS A 145 -16.04 -14.43 0.34
CA LYS A 145 -15.77 -13.69 0.46
C LYS A 145 -15.25 -12.92 0.39
N GLU A 146 -15.21 -12.61 0.24
CA GLU A 146 -14.53 -11.77 0.35
C GLU A 146 -13.98 -11.01 0.37
N CYS A 147 -13.85 -10.72 0.40
CA CYS A 147 -13.19 -9.90 0.42
C CYS A 147 -12.77 -9.61 0.15
N ARG A 148 -12.86 -9.71 -0.01
CA ARG A 148 -12.21 -9.45 -0.21
C ARG A 148 -11.68 -9.28 -0.61
N SER A 149 -11.68 -9.61 -0.79
CA SER A 149 -10.91 -9.59 -1.20
C SER A 149 -10.82 -9.91 -1.51
N ARG A 150 -10.77 -10.00 -1.84
CA ARG A 150 -10.56 -10.20 -2.33
C ARG A 150 -10.58 -10.06 -2.71
#